data_cbb5e36c246d7eea28dfdcc935a1beb4
#
_entry.id   cbb5e36c246d7eea28dfdcc935a1beb4
#
_cell.length_a   1.000
_cell.length_b   1.000
_cell.length_c   1.000
_cell.angle_alpha   90.00
_cell.angle_beta   90.00
_cell.angle_gamma   90.00
#
_symmetry.space_group_name_H-M   'P 1'
#
loop_
_entity.id
_entity.type
_entity.pdbx_description
1 polymer ?
#
loop_
_entity_poly.entity_id
_entity_poly.type
_entity_poly.pdbx_seq_one_letter_code
_entity_poly.pdbx_strand_id
1 'polypeptide(L)'
;MITVVIAAWFFIFMIILWGITHIKVKKVNVTSEDCPKEIKDVYFNKHPGAKWIIDMKKSFDRVSKHMKDFADFLKDNKNVKSLTAIEIMMVLTVGQQILVDAYEKLAKMSILKADRIINKHGIKAATEMYFGDYIEDFYYTAFIIDIFKDSIEKKKDFEISKETLVSCKERAHNIRLQYAA
;
A
#
# COMPACT_ATOMS: atom_id res chain seq x y z
N MET A 1 13.37 28.41 7.64
CA MET A 1 12.73 28.13 6.34
C MET A 1 12.45 26.65 6.12
N ILE A 2 13.40 25.75 6.32
CA ILE A 2 13.25 24.29 6.12
C ILE A 2 12.13 23.70 7.00
N THR A 3 12.02 24.12 8.27
CA THR A 3 10.96 23.68 9.20
C THR A 3 9.54 24.00 8.73
N VAL A 4 9.34 25.14 8.07
CA VAL A 4 8.04 25.55 7.54
C VAL A 4 7.64 24.70 6.33
N VAL A 5 8.60 24.37 5.48
CA VAL A 5 8.38 23.50 4.30
C VAL A 5 8.02 22.09 4.75
N ILE A 6 8.73 21.53 5.73
CA ILE A 6 8.43 20.20 6.30
C ILE A 6 7.04 20.18 6.94
N ALA A 7 6.68 21.23 7.69
CA ALA A 7 5.35 21.34 8.31
C ALA A 7 4.23 21.45 7.25
N ALA A 8 4.42 22.21 6.18
CA ALA A 8 3.46 22.36 5.10
C ALA A 8 3.24 21.03 4.35
N TRP A 9 4.32 20.29 4.03
CA TRP A 9 4.24 18.97 3.41
C TRP A 9 3.55 17.95 4.33
N PHE A 10 3.82 18.01 5.64
CA PHE A 10 3.15 17.17 6.62
C PHE A 10 1.64 17.42 6.68
N PHE A 11 1.22 18.69 6.54
CA PHE A 11 -0.20 19.06 6.50
C PHE A 11 -0.90 18.54 5.23
N ILE A 12 -0.24 18.66 4.07
CA ILE A 12 -0.71 18.10 2.79
C ILE A 12 -0.82 16.57 2.89
N PHE A 13 0.16 15.92 3.50
CA PHE A 13 0.18 14.49 3.78
C PHE A 13 -1.03 14.05 4.61
N MET A 14 -1.32 14.76 5.70
CA MET A 14 -2.47 14.44 6.56
C MET A 14 -3.81 14.64 5.84
N ILE A 15 -3.92 15.65 4.97
CA ILE A 15 -5.13 15.89 4.17
C ILE A 15 -5.32 14.76 3.14
N ILE A 16 -4.26 14.30 2.49
CA ILE A 16 -4.33 13.19 1.53
C ILE A 16 -4.70 11.89 2.23
N LEU A 17 -4.07 11.57 3.38
CA LEU A 17 -4.44 10.41 4.21
C LEU A 17 -5.89 10.49 4.68
N TRP A 18 -6.34 11.67 5.11
CA TRP A 18 -7.73 11.88 5.52
C TRP A 18 -8.69 11.70 4.33
N GLY A 19 -8.33 12.21 3.14
CA GLY A 19 -9.07 12.01 1.90
C GLY A 19 -9.18 10.53 1.51
N ILE A 20 -8.09 9.75 1.60
CA ILE A 20 -8.07 8.32 1.28
C ILE A 20 -8.96 7.52 2.24
N THR A 21 -8.92 7.83 3.56
CA THR A 21 -9.77 7.15 4.56
C THR A 21 -11.26 7.49 4.37
N HIS A 22 -11.56 8.58 3.67
CA HIS A 22 -12.93 9.05 3.39
C HIS A 22 -13.41 8.75 1.97
N ILE A 23 -12.58 8.12 1.10
CA ILE A 23 -13.09 7.54 -0.15
C ILE A 23 -14.10 6.47 0.24
N LYS A 24 -15.38 6.87 0.24
CA LYS A 24 -16.51 5.97 0.43
C LYS A 24 -16.58 5.05 -0.79
N VAL A 25 -15.80 3.95 -0.78
CA VAL A 25 -16.19 2.81 -1.60
C VAL A 25 -17.64 2.54 -1.25
N LYS A 26 -18.55 2.64 -2.24
CA LYS A 26 -19.96 2.37 -2.07
C LYS A 26 -20.10 1.12 -1.21
N LYS A 27 -20.53 1.27 0.04
CA LYS A 27 -20.65 0.18 1.01
C LYS A 27 -21.51 -0.89 0.39
N VAL A 28 -20.91 -1.95 -0.09
CA VAL A 28 -21.63 -3.21 -0.24
C VAL A 28 -21.86 -3.67 1.19
N ASN A 29 -23.09 -3.59 1.67
CA ASN A 29 -23.47 -3.89 3.06
C ASN A 29 -23.18 -5.34 3.50
N VAL A 30 -22.68 -6.18 2.62
CA VAL A 30 -22.21 -7.56 2.89
C VAL A 30 -20.91 -7.57 3.72
N THR A 31 -20.24 -6.43 3.88
CA THR A 31 -19.02 -6.32 4.69
C THR A 31 -19.31 -5.94 6.14
N SER A 32 -20.57 -5.87 6.60
CA SER A 32 -20.85 -5.68 8.01
C SER A 32 -20.29 -6.88 8.78
N GLU A 33 -19.59 -6.62 9.87
CA GLU A 33 -19.10 -7.66 10.77
C GLU A 33 -20.26 -8.55 11.27
N ASP A 34 -21.47 -8.00 11.29
CA ASP A 34 -22.72 -8.63 11.73
C ASP A 34 -23.33 -9.59 10.69
N CYS A 35 -22.81 -9.68 9.45
CA CYS A 35 -23.35 -10.61 8.47
C CYS A 35 -22.91 -12.05 8.79
N PRO A 36 -23.85 -13.02 8.95
CA PRO A 36 -23.50 -14.43 9.20
C PRO A 36 -22.51 -14.97 8.17
N LYS A 37 -21.56 -15.79 8.65
CA LYS A 37 -20.47 -16.33 7.82
C LYS A 37 -21.02 -17.12 6.62
N GLU A 38 -22.05 -17.90 6.84
CA GLU A 38 -22.70 -18.72 5.80
C GLU A 38 -23.25 -17.87 4.65
N ILE A 39 -23.85 -16.71 4.96
CA ILE A 39 -24.34 -15.77 3.95
C ILE A 39 -23.18 -15.14 3.19
N LYS A 40 -22.10 -14.79 3.89
CA LYS A 40 -20.88 -14.27 3.25
C LYS A 40 -20.29 -15.29 2.29
N ASP A 41 -20.17 -16.55 2.71
CA ASP A 41 -19.58 -17.61 1.91
C ASP A 41 -20.42 -17.90 0.65
N VAL A 42 -21.74 -17.97 0.78
CA VAL A 42 -22.65 -18.13 -0.37
C VAL A 42 -22.54 -16.97 -1.35
N TYR A 43 -22.47 -15.73 -0.82
CA TYR A 43 -22.32 -14.55 -1.66
C TYR A 43 -20.97 -14.52 -2.40
N PHE A 44 -19.86 -14.81 -1.73
CA PHE A 44 -18.54 -14.80 -2.32
C PHE A 44 -18.31 -15.96 -3.29
N ASN A 45 -18.93 -17.13 -3.06
CA ASN A 45 -18.93 -18.21 -4.03
C ASN A 45 -19.66 -17.82 -5.33
N LYS A 46 -20.73 -17.03 -5.21
CA LYS A 46 -21.49 -16.50 -6.36
C LYS A 46 -20.81 -15.32 -7.05
N HIS A 47 -20.05 -14.53 -6.26
CA HIS A 47 -19.36 -13.32 -6.70
C HIS A 47 -17.89 -13.33 -6.25
N PRO A 48 -17.04 -14.16 -6.87
CA PRO A 48 -15.62 -14.24 -6.51
C PRO A 48 -14.89 -12.91 -6.70
N GLY A 49 -15.33 -12.08 -7.65
CA GLY A 49 -14.80 -10.74 -7.87
C GLY A 49 -15.05 -9.78 -6.71
N ALA A 50 -16.16 -9.94 -5.98
CA ALA A 50 -16.41 -9.16 -4.78
C ALA A 50 -15.39 -9.48 -3.68
N LYS A 51 -15.11 -10.77 -3.47
CA LYS A 51 -14.08 -11.23 -2.53
C LYS A 51 -12.70 -10.69 -2.92
N TRP A 52 -12.35 -10.81 -4.19
CA TRP A 52 -11.07 -10.32 -4.71
C TRP A 52 -10.88 -8.81 -4.49
N ILE A 53 -11.90 -7.97 -4.77
CA ILE A 53 -11.86 -6.53 -4.52
C ILE A 53 -11.60 -6.26 -3.02
N ILE A 54 -12.28 -6.98 -2.12
CA ILE A 54 -12.13 -6.82 -0.68
C ILE A 54 -10.71 -7.23 -0.24
N ASP A 55 -10.20 -8.34 -0.75
CA ASP A 55 -8.88 -8.84 -0.38
C ASP A 55 -7.76 -7.91 -0.90
N MET A 56 -7.92 -7.35 -2.10
CA MET A 56 -7.02 -6.32 -2.63
C MET A 56 -7.06 -5.05 -1.76
N LYS A 57 -8.27 -4.59 -1.40
CA LYS A 57 -8.41 -3.44 -0.50
C LYS A 57 -7.70 -3.68 0.84
N LYS A 58 -7.89 -4.84 1.47
CA LYS A 58 -7.21 -5.19 2.73
C LYS A 58 -5.68 -5.20 2.59
N SER A 59 -5.18 -5.60 1.42
CA SER A 59 -3.74 -5.57 1.14
C SER A 59 -3.22 -4.13 1.06
N PHE A 60 -3.95 -3.24 0.40
CA PHE A 60 -3.61 -1.81 0.32
C PHE A 60 -3.73 -1.12 1.68
N ASP A 61 -4.76 -1.45 2.48
CA ASP A 61 -4.93 -0.94 3.84
C ASP A 61 -3.73 -1.31 4.73
N ARG A 62 -3.16 -2.53 4.57
CA ARG A 62 -1.95 -2.96 5.30
C ARG A 62 -0.73 -2.11 4.93
N VAL A 63 -0.53 -1.84 3.64
CA VAL A 63 0.56 -0.98 3.17
C VAL A 63 0.40 0.44 3.70
N SER A 64 -0.82 0.99 3.59
CA SER A 64 -1.15 2.31 4.13
C SER A 64 -0.84 2.42 5.62
N LYS A 65 -1.20 1.38 6.39
CA LYS A 65 -0.89 1.31 7.82
C LYS A 65 0.62 1.28 8.07
N HIS A 66 1.36 0.46 7.34
CA HIS A 66 2.83 0.37 7.49
C HIS A 66 3.50 1.74 7.25
N MET A 67 3.09 2.46 6.21
CA MET A 67 3.59 3.81 5.93
C MET A 67 3.23 4.80 7.03
N LYS A 68 2.02 4.71 7.58
CA LYS A 68 1.57 5.56 8.69
C LYS A 68 2.37 5.25 9.96
N ASP A 69 2.53 3.99 10.31
CA ASP A 69 3.29 3.55 11.48
C ASP A 69 4.74 4.07 11.40
N PHE A 70 5.33 4.09 10.20
CA PHE A 70 6.65 4.67 9.98
C PHE A 70 6.65 6.21 10.11
N ALA A 71 5.64 6.89 9.58
CA ALA A 71 5.51 8.33 9.75
C ALA A 71 5.34 8.74 11.22
N ASP A 72 4.62 7.94 12.01
CA ASP A 72 4.47 8.15 13.45
C ASP A 72 5.81 7.86 14.19
N PHE A 73 6.53 6.80 13.82
CA PHE A 73 7.89 6.54 14.33
C PHE A 73 8.84 7.72 14.10
N LEU A 74 8.77 8.37 12.94
CA LEU A 74 9.62 9.54 12.63
C LEU A 74 9.32 10.75 13.52
N LYS A 75 8.08 10.93 13.98
CA LYS A 75 7.71 12.03 14.90
C LYS A 75 8.41 11.90 16.25
N ASP A 76 8.59 10.66 16.70
CA ASP A 76 9.23 10.38 17.98
C ASP A 76 10.77 10.43 17.88
N ASN A 77 11.32 10.30 16.66
CA ASN A 77 12.76 10.28 16.38
C ASN A 77 13.23 11.57 15.68
N LYS A 78 13.29 12.69 16.41
CA LYS A 78 13.61 14.03 15.88
C LYS A 78 15.05 14.23 15.39
N ASN A 79 15.94 13.28 15.58
CA ASN A 79 17.38 13.40 15.29
C ASN A 79 17.78 12.90 13.89
N VAL A 80 16.85 12.84 12.96
CA VAL A 80 17.14 12.44 11.57
C VAL A 80 17.89 13.57 10.87
N LYS A 81 19.04 13.30 10.29
CA LYS A 81 19.83 14.26 9.51
C LYS A 81 18.99 14.84 8.36
N SER A 82 19.20 16.10 8.01
CA SER A 82 18.35 16.80 7.02
C SER A 82 18.33 16.14 5.63
N LEU A 83 19.43 15.57 5.16
CA LEU A 83 19.51 14.84 3.89
C LEU A 83 18.66 13.57 3.92
N THR A 84 18.82 12.76 4.96
CA THR A 84 18.03 11.55 5.16
C THR A 84 16.54 11.86 5.28
N ALA A 85 16.17 12.99 5.89
CA ALA A 85 14.78 13.42 5.97
C ALA A 85 14.16 13.69 4.59
N ILE A 86 14.92 14.26 3.66
CA ILE A 86 14.46 14.50 2.29
C ILE A 86 14.23 13.17 1.55
N GLU A 87 15.17 12.23 1.64
CA GLU A 87 15.05 10.91 1.02
C GLU A 87 13.84 10.14 1.55
N ILE A 88 13.65 10.13 2.87
CA ILE A 88 12.48 9.52 3.52
C ILE A 88 11.19 10.14 3.01
N MET A 89 11.12 11.47 2.94
CA MET A 89 9.94 12.16 2.43
C MET A 89 9.65 11.82 0.97
N MET A 90 10.68 11.69 0.13
CA MET A 90 10.52 11.26 -1.26
C MET A 90 9.92 9.85 -1.35
N VAL A 91 10.46 8.89 -0.60
CA VAL A 91 9.95 7.51 -0.58
C VAL A 91 8.51 7.45 -0.10
N LEU A 92 8.17 8.17 0.98
CA LEU A 92 6.79 8.24 1.48
C LEU A 92 5.84 8.89 0.46
N THR A 93 6.26 9.95 -0.20
CA THR A 93 5.44 10.64 -1.21
C THR A 93 5.16 9.74 -2.42
N VAL A 94 6.19 9.07 -2.94
CA VAL A 94 6.05 8.12 -4.05
C VAL A 94 5.15 6.95 -3.65
N GLY A 95 5.39 6.35 -2.49
CA GLY A 95 4.57 5.25 -2.00
C GLY A 95 3.10 5.63 -1.81
N GLN A 96 2.82 6.86 -1.38
CA GLN A 96 1.46 7.38 -1.29
C GLN A 96 0.80 7.56 -2.65
N GLN A 97 1.52 8.11 -3.63
CA GLN A 97 0.98 8.25 -4.98
C GLN A 97 0.60 6.88 -5.55
N ILE A 98 1.46 5.88 -5.39
CA ILE A 98 1.19 4.50 -5.81
C ILE A 98 -0.08 3.96 -5.11
N LEU A 99 -0.26 4.22 -3.81
CA LEU A 99 -1.46 3.83 -3.07
C LEU A 99 -2.71 4.51 -3.63
N VAL A 100 -2.67 5.81 -3.90
CA VAL A 100 -3.79 6.56 -4.47
C VAL A 100 -4.19 5.93 -5.81
N ASP A 101 -3.23 5.73 -6.70
CA ASP A 101 -3.48 5.17 -8.03
C ASP A 101 -4.07 3.74 -7.95
N ALA A 102 -3.56 2.92 -7.03
CA ALA A 102 -4.07 1.57 -6.78
C ALA A 102 -5.52 1.59 -6.25
N TYR A 103 -5.83 2.47 -5.29
CA TYR A 103 -7.19 2.64 -4.78
C TYR A 103 -8.14 3.18 -5.83
N GLU A 104 -7.73 4.14 -6.65
CA GLU A 104 -8.54 4.63 -7.76
C GLU A 104 -8.86 3.52 -8.77
N LYS A 105 -7.86 2.73 -9.13
CA LYS A 105 -8.03 1.58 -10.02
C LYS A 105 -9.01 0.57 -9.43
N LEU A 106 -8.89 0.29 -8.13
CA LEU A 106 -9.80 -0.61 -7.42
C LEU A 106 -11.22 -0.03 -7.34
N ALA A 107 -11.36 1.27 -7.07
CA ALA A 107 -12.66 1.94 -6.97
C ALA A 107 -13.42 1.97 -8.31
N LYS A 108 -12.69 1.99 -9.43
CA LYS A 108 -13.26 1.89 -10.79
C LYS A 108 -13.67 0.47 -11.18
N MET A 109 -13.36 -0.54 -10.33
CA MET A 109 -13.69 -1.94 -10.57
C MET A 109 -15.09 -2.25 -10.06
N SER A 110 -16.03 -2.54 -10.95
CA SER A 110 -17.34 -3.08 -10.55
C SER A 110 -17.26 -4.57 -10.23
N ILE A 111 -18.14 -5.07 -9.36
CA ILE A 111 -18.21 -6.51 -9.01
C ILE A 111 -18.41 -7.35 -10.27
N LEU A 112 -19.32 -6.95 -11.17
CA LEU A 112 -19.58 -7.68 -12.42
C LEU A 112 -18.35 -7.73 -13.34
N LYS A 113 -17.57 -6.65 -13.39
CA LYS A 113 -16.31 -6.62 -14.15
C LYS A 113 -15.28 -7.54 -13.50
N ALA A 114 -15.15 -7.49 -12.18
CA ALA A 114 -14.25 -8.34 -11.43
C ALA A 114 -14.62 -9.83 -11.58
N ASP A 115 -15.91 -10.18 -11.47
CA ASP A 115 -16.39 -11.55 -11.70
C ASP A 115 -16.02 -12.08 -13.09
N ARG A 116 -16.19 -11.26 -14.15
CA ARG A 116 -15.82 -11.64 -15.52
C ARG A 116 -14.32 -11.88 -15.65
N ILE A 117 -13.50 -11.04 -15.03
CA ILE A 117 -12.04 -11.16 -15.07
C ILE A 117 -11.61 -12.42 -14.33
N ILE A 118 -12.13 -12.65 -13.12
CA ILE A 118 -11.79 -13.82 -12.31
C ILE A 118 -12.23 -15.12 -12.99
N ASN A 119 -13.45 -15.15 -13.54
CA ASN A 119 -13.96 -16.33 -14.24
C ASN A 119 -13.16 -16.66 -15.52
N LYS A 120 -12.59 -15.63 -16.16
CA LYS A 120 -11.79 -15.83 -17.39
C LYS A 120 -10.34 -16.22 -17.09
N HIS A 121 -9.72 -15.63 -16.09
CA HIS A 121 -8.26 -15.71 -15.88
C HIS A 121 -7.87 -16.39 -14.56
N GLY A 122 -8.80 -16.55 -13.63
CA GLY A 122 -8.50 -16.94 -12.25
C GLY A 122 -8.00 -15.78 -11.40
N ILE A 123 -8.07 -15.94 -10.09
CA ILE A 123 -7.74 -14.87 -9.13
C ILE A 123 -6.28 -14.43 -9.26
N LYS A 124 -5.35 -15.37 -9.36
CA LYS A 124 -3.92 -15.12 -9.40
C LYS A 124 -3.52 -14.31 -10.64
N ALA A 125 -3.89 -14.82 -11.82
CA ALA A 125 -3.61 -14.11 -13.07
C ALA A 125 -4.29 -12.74 -13.13
N ALA A 126 -5.52 -12.61 -12.62
CA ALA A 126 -6.19 -11.34 -12.52
C ALA A 126 -5.45 -10.36 -11.60
N THR A 127 -4.95 -10.84 -10.46
CA THR A 127 -4.16 -10.01 -9.52
C THR A 127 -2.89 -9.52 -10.20
N GLU A 128 -2.16 -10.39 -10.87
CA GLU A 128 -0.95 -10.05 -11.61
C GLU A 128 -1.23 -9.02 -12.70
N MET A 129 -2.22 -9.26 -13.55
CA MET A 129 -2.54 -8.37 -14.68
C MET A 129 -3.00 -6.98 -14.26
N TYR A 130 -3.70 -6.88 -13.14
CA TYR A 130 -4.32 -5.61 -12.72
C TYR A 130 -3.56 -4.90 -11.63
N PHE A 131 -2.88 -5.62 -10.76
CA PHE A 131 -2.25 -5.06 -9.56
C PHE A 131 -0.80 -5.52 -9.32
N GLY A 132 -0.23 -6.34 -10.22
CA GLY A 132 1.12 -6.87 -10.06
C GLY A 132 2.17 -5.77 -9.85
N ASP A 133 2.15 -4.73 -10.68
CA ASP A 133 3.09 -3.60 -10.57
C ASP A 133 2.92 -2.86 -9.24
N TYR A 134 1.67 -2.60 -8.81
CA TYR A 134 1.42 -1.96 -7.50
C TYR A 134 1.91 -2.81 -6.34
N ILE A 135 1.73 -4.14 -6.41
CA ILE A 135 2.22 -5.06 -5.37
C ILE A 135 3.74 -4.99 -5.30
N GLU A 136 4.43 -5.04 -6.43
CA GLU A 136 5.88 -4.92 -6.50
C GLU A 136 6.36 -3.59 -5.91
N ASP A 137 5.79 -2.47 -6.33
CA ASP A 137 6.15 -1.13 -5.85
C ASP A 137 5.86 -0.95 -4.36
N PHE A 138 4.77 -1.54 -3.85
CA PHE A 138 4.45 -1.50 -2.42
C PHE A 138 5.48 -2.24 -1.57
N TYR A 139 5.87 -3.43 -1.97
CA TYR A 139 6.88 -4.19 -1.24
C TYR A 139 8.26 -3.55 -1.36
N TYR A 140 8.59 -3.00 -2.53
CA TYR A 140 9.80 -2.22 -2.69
C TYR A 140 9.85 -1.03 -1.73
N THR A 141 8.78 -0.24 -1.69
CA THR A 141 8.66 0.90 -0.76
C THR A 141 8.74 0.46 0.70
N ALA A 142 8.07 -0.63 1.06
CA ALA A 142 8.10 -1.17 2.42
C ALA A 142 9.52 -1.59 2.84
N PHE A 143 10.28 -2.27 1.97
CA PHE A 143 11.65 -2.66 2.27
C PHE A 143 12.58 -1.46 2.46
N ILE A 144 12.40 -0.39 1.69
CA ILE A 144 13.16 0.85 1.87
C ILE A 144 12.81 1.51 3.20
N ILE A 145 11.53 1.55 3.56
CA ILE A 145 11.07 2.07 4.86
C ILE A 145 11.70 1.28 6.01
N ASP A 146 11.74 -0.05 5.92
CA ASP A 146 12.35 -0.90 6.95
C ASP A 146 13.86 -0.63 7.11
N ILE A 147 14.57 -0.38 6.00
CA ILE A 147 15.99 0.01 6.03
C ILE A 147 16.19 1.37 6.72
N PHE A 148 15.35 2.36 6.39
CA PHE A 148 15.39 3.67 7.06
C PHE A 148 15.16 3.52 8.55
N LYS A 149 14.13 2.76 8.94
CA LYS A 149 13.81 2.53 10.35
C LYS A 149 14.97 1.88 11.10
N ASP A 150 15.53 0.82 10.55
CA ASP A 150 16.68 0.11 11.15
C ASP A 150 17.91 1.03 11.30
N SER A 151 18.18 1.87 10.32
CA SER A 151 19.30 2.82 10.35
C SER A 151 19.11 3.90 11.42
N ILE A 152 17.89 4.43 11.56
CA ILE A 152 17.54 5.41 12.59
C ILE A 152 17.65 4.80 13.99
N GLU A 153 17.10 3.60 14.19
CA GLU A 153 17.17 2.88 15.49
C GLU A 153 18.61 2.58 15.90
N LYS A 154 19.44 2.18 14.96
CA LYS A 154 20.87 1.86 15.21
C LYS A 154 21.77 3.09 15.23
N LYS A 155 21.24 4.29 15.04
CA LYS A 155 22.00 5.57 14.93
C LYS A 155 23.17 5.50 13.95
N LYS A 156 23.03 4.73 12.88
CA LYS A 156 24.02 4.62 11.83
C LYS A 156 23.84 5.74 10.80
N ASP A 157 24.95 6.16 10.19
CA ASP A 157 24.86 7.01 9.02
C ASP A 157 24.18 6.22 7.90
N PHE A 158 23.17 6.88 7.30
CA PHE A 158 22.35 6.23 6.30
C PHE A 158 23.01 6.42 4.92
N GLU A 159 23.36 5.32 4.30
CA GLU A 159 23.78 5.26 2.90
C GLU A 159 23.13 4.04 2.28
N ILE A 160 22.15 4.26 1.38
CA ILE A 160 21.60 3.17 0.59
C ILE A 160 22.52 2.92 -0.59
N SER A 161 23.22 1.79 -0.59
CA SER A 161 24.00 1.38 -1.74
C SER A 161 23.08 0.96 -2.91
N LYS A 162 23.61 1.05 -4.14
CA LYS A 162 22.87 0.56 -5.33
C LYS A 162 22.51 -0.93 -5.20
N GLU A 163 23.42 -1.72 -4.62
CA GLU A 163 23.22 -3.15 -4.41
C GLU A 163 22.05 -3.41 -3.48
N THR A 164 21.89 -2.61 -2.43
CA THR A 164 20.75 -2.67 -1.51
C THR A 164 19.43 -2.38 -2.23
N LEU A 165 19.38 -1.35 -3.08
CA LEU A 165 18.19 -1.01 -3.86
C LEU A 165 17.82 -2.13 -4.84
N VAL A 166 18.83 -2.71 -5.53
CA VAL A 166 18.62 -3.86 -6.43
C VAL A 166 18.06 -5.05 -5.66
N SER A 167 18.66 -5.39 -4.51
CA SER A 167 18.17 -6.47 -3.66
C SER A 167 16.74 -6.25 -3.18
N CYS A 168 16.36 -5.03 -2.79
CA CYS A 168 14.99 -4.70 -2.42
C CYS A 168 14.02 -4.91 -3.60
N LYS A 169 14.43 -4.50 -4.80
CA LYS A 169 13.62 -4.67 -6.02
C LYS A 169 13.44 -6.13 -6.39
N GLU A 170 14.49 -6.93 -6.35
CA GLU A 170 14.43 -8.37 -6.60
C GLU A 170 13.52 -9.09 -5.58
N ARG A 171 13.62 -8.73 -4.30
CA ARG A 171 12.74 -9.28 -3.26
C ARG A 171 11.28 -8.91 -3.50
N ALA A 172 10.99 -7.67 -3.86
CA ALA A 172 9.65 -7.21 -4.17
C ALA A 172 9.08 -7.95 -5.40
N HIS A 173 9.88 -8.11 -6.43
CA HIS A 173 9.52 -8.89 -7.62
C HIS A 173 9.22 -10.35 -7.29
N ASN A 174 10.03 -11.00 -6.46
CA ASN A 174 9.78 -12.38 -6.03
C ASN A 174 8.48 -12.52 -5.24
N ILE A 175 8.12 -11.51 -4.42
CA ILE A 175 6.82 -11.50 -3.74
C ILE A 175 5.68 -11.34 -4.76
N ARG A 176 5.80 -10.44 -5.74
CA ARG A 176 4.83 -10.33 -6.83
C ARG A 176 4.58 -11.67 -7.50
N LEU A 177 5.64 -12.40 -7.84
CA LEU A 177 5.52 -13.73 -8.46
C LEU A 177 4.77 -14.74 -7.58
N GLN A 178 4.89 -14.65 -6.25
CA GLN A 178 4.11 -15.50 -5.33
C GLN A 178 2.60 -15.21 -5.36
N TYR A 179 2.21 -13.98 -5.68
CA TYR A 179 0.79 -13.64 -5.91
C TYR A 179 0.28 -14.17 -7.26
N ALA A 180 1.17 -14.37 -8.23
CA ALA A 180 0.87 -14.89 -9.55
C ALA A 180 0.93 -16.44 -9.62
N ALA A 181 1.72 -17.09 -8.76
CA ALA A 181 1.85 -18.54 -8.64
C ALA A 181 0.75 -19.17 -7.78
#